data_5128af85dbbbefd5438668dbb29635cd
#
_entry.id   5128af85dbbbefd5438668dbb29635cd
#
_cell.length_a   1.000
_cell.length_b   1.000
_cell.length_c   1.000
_cell.angle_alpha   90.00
_cell.angle_beta   90.00
_cell.angle_gamma   90.00
#
_symmetry.space_group_name_H-M   'P 1'
#
loop_
_entity.id
_entity.type
_entity.pdbx_description
1 polymer ?
#
loop_
_entity_poly.entity_id
_entity_poly.type
_entity_poly.pdbx_seq_one_letter_code
_entity_poly.pdbx_strand_id
1 'polypeptide(L)'
;MRYLIPRLLALCLFCTGCTTIPVSKTFDVKAYGATGDGKTIDTDAINKAIDAANAAGGGTVFFPAGTYASYSIHLKSNVALYLEQGATLLAADPLPEGTPGGYDVPEPNAFEAYQDFGHTHWHNSLIWGENLENISILGPGRIFGKGLSRGQGRKDVLPGEPRPPRPPRPANAVVGSGGDGGPASATTPFGFPNSRDTLPAGVGNKAIALKNCRNVVFRDFTIYHGGHFGILATGVDNWTCDGIKIDTNRDGIDFDCCQNVRVSNCTINSPLDDGICPKSSFALGYNRPTQNVTITNCQVSGYDEGSLLDGTYKRTARRGTTGRIKCGTEANGGFKNITISNCIFEYCSGLALEEVDGGSMEDITVTNLTMREICNAPIFIRLGSRLRGPNNPPVGVARRIKISNVVASDVSPDHGILIVGIPGHTIDDVSLSNILIEYRGGGTKEQAAREVPEYENEYPEPGRFGILPTYAMFARHVKGLSLDHVEVRYAQDEQRPAFFLQDVTNADFEHVKAPHAANVPTFVLKDVNGFVVLNSPGMPDSRRDQPVANEKF
;
A
#
# COMPACT_ATOMS: atom_id res chain seq x y z
N MET A 1 -49.41 10.86 -74.36
CA MET A 1 -48.82 9.59 -73.84
C MET A 1 -48.70 9.72 -72.34
N ARG A 2 -49.59 9.10 -71.58
CA ARG A 2 -49.59 9.09 -70.09
C ARG A 2 -48.98 7.79 -69.64
N TYR A 3 -47.90 7.83 -68.82
CA TYR A 3 -47.36 6.65 -68.17
C TYR A 3 -47.87 6.58 -66.75
N LEU A 4 -48.61 5.51 -66.43
CA LEU A 4 -48.99 5.08 -65.08
C LEU A 4 -47.82 4.41 -64.41
N ILE A 5 -47.50 4.82 -63.19
CA ILE A 5 -46.53 4.13 -62.30
C ILE A 5 -47.34 3.41 -61.20
N PRO A 6 -47.18 2.10 -61.01
CA PRO A 6 -47.90 1.41 -59.93
C PRO A 6 -47.12 1.65 -58.58
N ARG A 7 -47.90 2.07 -57.57
CA ARG A 7 -47.43 2.17 -56.18
C ARG A 7 -47.32 0.76 -55.57
N LEU A 8 -46.13 0.35 -55.29
CA LEU A 8 -45.85 -0.83 -54.44
C LEU A 8 -46.03 -0.43 -52.97
N LEU A 9 -47.03 -0.99 -52.29
CA LEU A 9 -47.25 -0.84 -50.84
C LEU A 9 -46.34 -1.86 -50.13
N ALA A 10 -45.21 -1.40 -49.53
CA ALA A 10 -44.38 -2.21 -48.68
C ALA A 10 -44.98 -2.25 -47.27
N LEU A 11 -45.52 -3.42 -46.91
CA LEU A 11 -46.01 -3.71 -45.56
C LEU A 11 -44.81 -3.98 -44.64
N CYS A 12 -44.36 -2.98 -43.87
CA CYS A 12 -43.37 -3.16 -42.81
C CYS A 12 -44.03 -3.84 -41.62
N LEU A 13 -43.81 -5.13 -41.46
CA LEU A 13 -44.04 -5.84 -40.18
C LEU A 13 -43.02 -5.33 -39.15
N PHE A 14 -43.44 -4.44 -38.26
CA PHE A 14 -42.73 -4.13 -37.04
C PHE A 14 -42.84 -5.34 -36.09
N CYS A 15 -41.82 -6.19 -36.06
CA CYS A 15 -41.60 -7.10 -34.92
C CYS A 15 -41.23 -6.24 -33.71
N THR A 16 -42.17 -5.90 -32.87
CA THR A 16 -41.93 -5.39 -31.52
C THR A 16 -41.41 -6.55 -30.67
N GLY A 17 -40.12 -6.85 -30.84
CA GLY A 17 -39.38 -7.64 -29.86
C GLY A 17 -39.30 -6.78 -28.59
N CYS A 18 -40.19 -7.03 -27.65
CA CYS A 18 -40.09 -6.50 -26.30
C CYS A 18 -38.85 -7.14 -25.66
N THR A 19 -37.68 -6.51 -25.84
CA THR A 19 -36.50 -6.85 -25.01
C THR A 19 -36.84 -6.40 -23.60
N THR A 20 -37.38 -7.31 -22.81
CA THR A 20 -37.43 -7.15 -21.35
C THR A 20 -36.01 -6.97 -20.89
N ILE A 21 -35.64 -5.73 -20.51
CA ILE A 21 -34.41 -5.48 -19.76
C ILE A 21 -34.54 -6.38 -18.54
N PRO A 22 -33.62 -7.34 -18.33
CA PRO A 22 -33.70 -8.20 -17.16
C PRO A 22 -33.63 -7.31 -15.91
N VAL A 23 -34.72 -7.28 -15.16
CA VAL A 23 -34.73 -6.61 -13.85
C VAL A 23 -33.70 -7.34 -13.00
N SER A 24 -32.66 -6.62 -12.57
CA SER A 24 -31.65 -7.18 -11.65
C SER A 24 -32.37 -7.80 -10.46
N LYS A 25 -32.14 -9.09 -10.19
CA LYS A 25 -32.73 -9.78 -9.05
C LYS A 25 -32.12 -9.20 -7.78
N THR A 26 -32.98 -8.64 -6.92
CA THR A 26 -32.57 -8.06 -5.64
C THR A 26 -33.01 -8.96 -4.50
N PHE A 27 -32.11 -9.24 -3.56
CA PHE A 27 -32.29 -10.10 -2.41
C PHE A 27 -32.07 -9.24 -1.15
N ASP A 28 -33.14 -8.69 -0.59
CA ASP A 28 -33.09 -7.87 0.62
C ASP A 28 -32.77 -8.75 1.83
N VAL A 29 -31.68 -8.46 2.54
CA VAL A 29 -31.23 -9.24 3.71
C VAL A 29 -32.32 -9.34 4.79
N LYS A 30 -33.19 -8.32 4.94
CA LYS A 30 -34.32 -8.33 5.87
C LYS A 30 -35.36 -9.38 5.52
N ALA A 31 -35.56 -9.67 4.23
CA ALA A 31 -36.46 -10.74 3.78
C ALA A 31 -35.96 -12.13 4.16
N TYR A 32 -34.66 -12.27 4.48
CA TYR A 32 -34.03 -13.51 4.95
C TYR A 32 -33.85 -13.57 6.47
N GLY A 33 -34.36 -12.56 7.20
CA GLY A 33 -34.41 -12.53 8.65
C GLY A 33 -33.39 -11.61 9.32
N ALA A 34 -32.64 -10.82 8.57
CA ALA A 34 -31.73 -9.82 9.16
C ALA A 34 -32.55 -8.71 9.85
N THR A 35 -32.15 -8.37 11.08
CA THR A 35 -32.78 -7.31 11.88
C THR A 35 -32.21 -5.93 11.56
N GLY A 36 -30.89 -5.83 11.46
CA GLY A 36 -30.21 -4.56 11.23
C GLY A 36 -30.29 -3.60 12.41
N ASP A 37 -30.38 -4.12 13.66
CA ASP A 37 -30.51 -3.35 14.90
C ASP A 37 -29.16 -3.09 15.60
N GLY A 38 -28.06 -3.61 15.06
CA GLY A 38 -26.70 -3.50 15.60
C GLY A 38 -26.40 -4.37 16.82
N LYS A 39 -27.31 -5.25 17.20
CA LYS A 39 -27.21 -6.13 18.39
C LYS A 39 -27.41 -7.59 18.02
N THR A 40 -28.45 -7.87 17.25
CA THR A 40 -28.74 -9.22 16.74
C THR A 40 -27.65 -9.62 15.75
N ILE A 41 -27.15 -10.85 15.85
CA ILE A 41 -26.19 -11.37 14.88
C ILE A 41 -26.94 -11.78 13.63
N ASP A 42 -26.71 -11.06 12.53
CA ASP A 42 -27.39 -11.21 11.25
C ASP A 42 -26.64 -12.13 10.26
N THR A 43 -25.54 -12.76 10.68
CA THR A 43 -24.65 -13.57 9.82
C THR A 43 -25.40 -14.59 8.98
N ASP A 44 -26.27 -15.40 9.62
CA ASP A 44 -27.02 -16.46 8.95
C ASP A 44 -28.01 -15.90 7.91
N ALA A 45 -28.69 -14.82 8.25
CA ALA A 45 -29.63 -14.15 7.36
C ALA A 45 -28.92 -13.57 6.12
N ILE A 46 -27.77 -12.94 6.34
CA ILE A 46 -26.95 -12.38 5.26
C ILE A 46 -26.45 -13.49 4.33
N ASN A 47 -25.87 -14.56 4.89
CA ASN A 47 -25.37 -15.68 4.09
C ASN A 47 -26.49 -16.39 3.34
N LYS A 48 -27.68 -16.56 3.94
CA LYS A 48 -28.87 -17.07 3.23
C LYS A 48 -29.29 -16.23 2.04
N ALA A 49 -29.25 -14.90 2.16
CA ALA A 49 -29.54 -14.00 1.04
C ALA A 49 -28.52 -14.15 -0.10
N ILE A 50 -27.22 -14.27 0.26
CA ILE A 50 -26.13 -14.51 -0.70
C ILE A 50 -26.30 -15.87 -1.41
N ASP A 51 -26.60 -16.92 -0.66
CA ASP A 51 -26.85 -18.26 -1.21
C ASP A 51 -28.04 -18.28 -2.15
N ALA A 52 -29.14 -17.58 -1.81
CA ALA A 52 -30.31 -17.45 -2.65
C ALA A 52 -30.00 -16.67 -3.94
N ALA A 53 -29.22 -15.60 -3.87
CA ALA A 53 -28.76 -14.86 -5.05
C ALA A 53 -27.92 -15.76 -5.97
N ASN A 54 -26.96 -16.50 -5.42
CA ASN A 54 -26.12 -17.42 -6.18
C ASN A 54 -26.93 -18.55 -6.82
N ALA A 55 -27.85 -19.18 -6.06
CA ALA A 55 -28.74 -20.23 -6.57
C ALA A 55 -29.68 -19.74 -7.70
N ALA A 56 -30.01 -18.45 -7.72
CA ALA A 56 -30.78 -17.81 -8.78
C ALA A 56 -29.93 -17.47 -10.04
N GLY A 57 -28.65 -17.83 -10.04
CA GLY A 57 -27.70 -17.55 -11.13
C GLY A 57 -27.01 -16.19 -11.01
N GLY A 58 -27.16 -15.51 -9.88
CA GLY A 58 -26.58 -14.18 -9.59
C GLY A 58 -27.64 -13.13 -9.24
N GLY A 59 -27.17 -11.99 -8.73
CA GLY A 59 -28.02 -10.86 -8.39
C GLY A 59 -27.38 -9.95 -7.35
N THR A 60 -28.17 -9.00 -6.84
CA THR A 60 -27.74 -8.04 -5.84
C THR A 60 -28.33 -8.38 -4.46
N VAL A 61 -27.49 -8.64 -3.49
CA VAL A 61 -27.86 -8.71 -2.08
C VAL A 61 -27.88 -7.30 -1.53
N PHE A 62 -29.07 -6.85 -1.13
CA PHE A 62 -29.34 -5.48 -0.76
C PHE A 62 -29.40 -5.32 0.76
N PHE A 63 -28.66 -4.35 1.26
CA PHE A 63 -28.65 -3.96 2.68
C PHE A 63 -29.32 -2.59 2.80
N PRO A 64 -30.59 -2.49 3.16
CA PRO A 64 -31.24 -1.21 3.44
C PRO A 64 -30.63 -0.55 4.69
N ALA A 65 -30.97 0.72 4.93
CA ALA A 65 -30.51 1.44 6.11
C ALA A 65 -30.73 0.63 7.41
N GLY A 66 -29.68 0.51 8.21
CA GLY A 66 -29.63 -0.31 9.43
C GLY A 66 -28.19 -0.70 9.79
N THR A 67 -28.01 -1.29 10.97
CA THR A 67 -26.70 -1.78 11.42
C THR A 67 -26.77 -3.30 11.58
N TYR A 68 -26.06 -4.02 10.72
CA TYR A 68 -26.06 -5.48 10.63
C TYR A 68 -24.82 -6.04 11.30
N ALA A 69 -24.95 -6.51 12.54
CA ALA A 69 -23.86 -7.15 13.27
C ALA A 69 -23.62 -8.56 12.73
N SER A 70 -22.38 -8.84 12.31
CA SER A 70 -22.07 -10.10 11.64
C SER A 70 -20.67 -10.60 12.01
N TYR A 71 -20.52 -11.91 11.96
CA TYR A 71 -19.26 -12.62 11.81
C TYR A 71 -18.97 -12.84 10.31
N SER A 72 -18.35 -13.95 9.93
CA SER A 72 -17.90 -14.18 8.56
C SER A 72 -19.04 -14.26 7.55
N ILE A 73 -18.99 -13.41 6.53
CA ILE A 73 -19.87 -13.34 5.37
C ILE A 73 -19.16 -13.98 4.19
N HIS A 74 -19.80 -14.96 3.56
CA HIS A 74 -19.23 -15.77 2.49
C HIS A 74 -19.69 -15.26 1.12
N LEU A 75 -18.77 -14.65 0.37
CA LEU A 75 -19.08 -14.23 -1.00
C LEU A 75 -19.29 -15.42 -1.93
N LYS A 76 -20.06 -15.21 -3.00
CA LYS A 76 -20.32 -16.19 -4.06
C LYS A 76 -20.16 -15.56 -5.44
N SER A 77 -19.81 -16.37 -6.43
CA SER A 77 -19.69 -15.90 -7.81
C SER A 77 -21.01 -15.34 -8.34
N ASN A 78 -20.92 -14.30 -9.17
CA ASN A 78 -22.03 -13.59 -9.79
C ASN A 78 -22.94 -12.84 -8.79
N VAL A 79 -22.49 -12.56 -7.58
CA VAL A 79 -23.26 -11.85 -6.54
C VAL A 79 -22.60 -10.51 -6.22
N ALA A 80 -23.43 -9.47 -6.19
CA ALA A 80 -23.06 -8.14 -5.70
C ALA A 80 -23.65 -7.92 -4.30
N LEU A 81 -22.86 -7.39 -3.36
CA LEU A 81 -23.37 -6.79 -2.13
C LEU A 81 -23.57 -5.29 -2.36
N TYR A 82 -24.76 -4.77 -2.09
CA TYR A 82 -25.03 -3.34 -2.17
C TYR A 82 -25.42 -2.77 -0.81
N LEU A 83 -24.57 -1.90 -0.28
CA LEU A 83 -24.79 -1.21 0.99
C LEU A 83 -25.43 0.15 0.73
N GLU A 84 -26.72 0.30 1.05
CA GLU A 84 -27.43 1.55 0.89
C GLU A 84 -26.91 2.66 1.82
N GLN A 85 -27.22 3.90 1.50
CA GLN A 85 -26.95 5.03 2.40
C GLN A 85 -27.57 4.77 3.78
N GLY A 86 -26.76 4.81 4.85
CA GLY A 86 -27.19 4.49 6.20
C GLY A 86 -27.11 3.00 6.56
N ALA A 87 -26.74 2.12 5.63
CA ALA A 87 -26.40 0.74 5.94
C ALA A 87 -25.01 0.65 6.59
N THR A 88 -24.88 -0.12 7.64
CA THR A 88 -23.59 -0.44 8.28
C THR A 88 -23.48 -1.95 8.46
N LEU A 89 -22.48 -2.56 7.82
CA LEU A 89 -22.02 -3.89 8.21
C LEU A 89 -21.08 -3.74 9.42
N LEU A 90 -21.49 -4.27 10.56
CA LEU A 90 -20.74 -4.17 11.81
C LEU A 90 -20.07 -5.52 12.11
N ALA A 91 -18.75 -5.51 12.15
CA ALA A 91 -18.01 -6.66 12.67
C ALA A 91 -18.35 -6.88 14.15
N ALA A 92 -18.93 -8.03 14.47
CA ALA A 92 -19.33 -8.38 15.83
C ALA A 92 -18.10 -8.60 16.72
N ASP A 93 -18.22 -8.28 18.00
CA ASP A 93 -17.15 -8.56 18.97
C ASP A 93 -16.87 -10.08 19.02
N PRO A 94 -15.59 -10.51 19.12
CA PRO A 94 -15.25 -11.92 19.26
C PRO A 94 -15.94 -12.54 20.47
N LEU A 95 -16.35 -13.79 20.34
CA LEU A 95 -16.90 -14.55 21.45
C LEU A 95 -15.82 -14.80 22.53
N PRO A 96 -16.20 -15.01 23.79
CA PRO A 96 -15.25 -15.42 24.82
C PRO A 96 -14.46 -16.66 24.38
N GLU A 97 -13.17 -16.72 24.73
CA GLU A 97 -12.29 -17.83 24.38
C GLU A 97 -12.90 -19.19 24.75
N GLY A 98 -12.82 -20.14 23.81
CA GLY A 98 -13.41 -21.46 23.97
C GLY A 98 -14.92 -21.56 23.68
N THR A 99 -15.58 -20.44 23.36
CA THR A 99 -17.00 -20.45 22.93
C THR A 99 -17.07 -20.84 21.45
N PRO A 100 -17.84 -21.85 21.04
CA PRO A 100 -18.01 -22.20 19.63
C PRO A 100 -18.69 -21.09 18.84
N GLY A 101 -18.24 -20.85 17.61
CA GLY A 101 -18.78 -19.82 16.70
C GLY A 101 -17.83 -18.62 16.56
N GLY A 102 -18.36 -17.47 16.15
CA GLY A 102 -17.57 -16.29 15.84
C GLY A 102 -17.14 -16.26 14.37
N TYR A 103 -15.97 -15.68 14.10
CA TYR A 103 -15.38 -15.67 12.75
C TYR A 103 -14.88 -17.06 12.35
N ASP A 104 -14.83 -17.30 11.05
CA ASP A 104 -14.28 -18.55 10.53
C ASP A 104 -12.83 -18.76 10.98
N VAL A 105 -12.45 -20.02 11.07
CA VAL A 105 -11.08 -20.39 11.48
C VAL A 105 -10.10 -20.02 10.38
N PRO A 106 -8.94 -19.42 10.71
CA PRO A 106 -7.89 -19.24 9.73
C PRO A 106 -7.50 -20.58 9.11
N GLU A 107 -7.50 -20.65 7.80
CA GLU A 107 -7.09 -21.86 7.07
C GLU A 107 -5.59 -22.11 7.22
N PRO A 108 -5.13 -23.36 7.26
CA PRO A 108 -3.70 -23.67 7.28
C PRO A 108 -3.02 -23.20 5.99
N ASN A 109 -1.83 -22.61 6.12
CA ASN A 109 -1.00 -22.25 4.99
C ASN A 109 0.45 -22.72 5.21
N ALA A 110 0.96 -23.53 4.30
CA ALA A 110 2.32 -24.09 4.38
C ALA A 110 3.44 -23.03 4.17
N PHE A 111 3.07 -21.81 3.78
CA PHE A 111 4.01 -20.75 3.38
C PHE A 111 4.08 -19.58 4.37
N GLU A 112 3.46 -19.69 5.54
CA GLU A 112 3.45 -18.66 6.60
C GLU A 112 4.84 -18.14 6.95
N ALA A 113 5.84 -19.02 6.96
CA ALA A 113 7.22 -18.67 7.29
C ALA A 113 7.85 -17.61 6.37
N TYR A 114 7.28 -17.38 5.19
CA TYR A 114 7.79 -16.42 4.20
C TYR A 114 7.04 -15.08 4.21
N GLN A 115 6.00 -14.92 5.01
CA GLN A 115 5.12 -13.77 5.00
C GLN A 115 5.18 -12.99 6.32
N ASP A 116 4.72 -11.76 6.29
CA ASP A 116 4.40 -11.02 7.49
C ASP A 116 3.05 -11.47 8.05
N PHE A 117 2.77 -11.09 9.29
CA PHE A 117 1.58 -11.52 10.02
C PHE A 117 0.28 -11.33 9.23
N GLY A 118 -0.54 -12.36 9.15
CA GLY A 118 -1.90 -12.29 8.61
C GLY A 118 -2.03 -12.32 7.09
N HIS A 119 -0.91 -12.32 6.33
CA HIS A 119 -0.94 -12.31 4.85
C HIS A 119 -1.28 -13.67 4.23
N THR A 120 -1.38 -14.73 5.00
CA THR A 120 -1.60 -16.11 4.54
C THR A 120 -2.91 -16.72 4.98
N HIS A 121 -3.79 -15.94 5.58
CA HIS A 121 -5.11 -16.39 6.04
C HIS A 121 -6.18 -15.43 5.56
N TRP A 122 -7.25 -15.94 4.94
CA TRP A 122 -8.32 -15.14 4.34
C TRP A 122 -9.68 -15.38 5.01
N HIS A 123 -9.93 -16.61 5.51
CA HIS A 123 -11.25 -16.98 6.04
C HIS A 123 -11.61 -16.26 7.35
N ASN A 124 -10.64 -15.97 8.20
CA ASN A 124 -10.85 -15.25 9.47
C ASN A 124 -11.09 -13.75 9.26
N SER A 125 -12.08 -13.42 8.45
CA SER A 125 -12.42 -12.06 8.02
C SER A 125 -13.92 -11.80 8.17
N LEU A 126 -14.33 -10.52 8.22
CA LEU A 126 -15.75 -10.17 8.21
C LEU A 126 -16.41 -10.54 6.87
N ILE A 127 -15.75 -10.25 5.77
CA ILE A 127 -16.20 -10.61 4.43
C ILE A 127 -15.06 -11.34 3.74
N TRP A 128 -15.30 -12.55 3.22
CA TRP A 128 -14.27 -13.21 2.45
C TRP A 128 -14.82 -13.99 1.25
N GLY A 129 -13.93 -14.26 0.29
CA GLY A 129 -14.21 -15.05 -0.90
C GLY A 129 -12.96 -15.68 -1.47
N GLU A 130 -13.06 -16.95 -1.88
CA GLU A 130 -11.97 -17.70 -2.48
C GLU A 130 -12.44 -18.40 -3.76
N ASN A 131 -11.60 -18.34 -4.82
CA ASN A 131 -11.86 -18.97 -6.13
C ASN A 131 -13.17 -18.52 -6.80
N LEU A 132 -13.50 -17.22 -6.69
CA LEU A 132 -14.76 -16.64 -7.17
C LEU A 132 -14.56 -15.76 -8.40
N GLU A 133 -15.65 -15.53 -9.13
CA GLU A 133 -15.69 -14.61 -10.26
C GLU A 133 -16.92 -13.72 -10.27
N ASN A 134 -16.78 -12.54 -10.90
CA ASN A 134 -17.87 -11.58 -11.08
C ASN A 134 -18.51 -11.18 -9.74
N ILE A 135 -17.72 -10.74 -8.79
CA ILE A 135 -18.17 -10.31 -7.47
C ILE A 135 -18.04 -8.79 -7.30
N SER A 136 -18.95 -8.21 -6.54
CA SER A 136 -18.92 -6.76 -6.29
C SER A 136 -19.33 -6.43 -4.86
N ILE A 137 -18.73 -5.36 -4.32
CA ILE A 137 -19.19 -4.69 -3.09
C ILE A 137 -19.39 -3.22 -3.47
N LEU A 138 -20.60 -2.71 -3.34
CA LEU A 138 -21.02 -1.44 -3.92
C LEU A 138 -21.83 -0.62 -2.91
N GLY A 139 -21.95 0.67 -3.18
CA GLY A 139 -22.88 1.58 -2.53
C GLY A 139 -22.29 2.41 -1.39
N PRO A 140 -22.97 3.49 -0.98
CA PRO A 140 -22.43 4.50 -0.07
C PRO A 140 -22.48 4.11 1.43
N GLY A 141 -22.80 2.84 1.74
CA GLY A 141 -22.84 2.36 3.11
C GLY A 141 -21.46 2.17 3.72
N ARG A 142 -21.44 1.62 4.92
CA ARG A 142 -20.21 1.50 5.72
C ARG A 142 -19.97 0.06 6.17
N ILE A 143 -18.70 -0.31 6.20
CA ILE A 143 -18.16 -1.49 6.88
C ILE A 143 -17.45 -0.98 8.14
N PHE A 144 -17.88 -1.41 9.31
CA PHE A 144 -17.27 -1.03 10.58
C PHE A 144 -16.67 -2.25 11.27
N GLY A 145 -15.35 -2.34 11.26
CA GLY A 145 -14.61 -3.48 11.79
C GLY A 145 -14.40 -3.47 13.32
N LYS A 146 -15.35 -2.95 14.09
CA LYS A 146 -15.25 -2.80 15.56
C LYS A 146 -14.71 -4.05 16.28
N GLY A 147 -15.20 -5.22 15.93
CA GLY A 147 -14.81 -6.50 16.56
C GLY A 147 -13.59 -7.17 15.94
N LEU A 148 -12.95 -6.56 14.93
CA LEU A 148 -11.77 -7.12 14.27
C LEU A 148 -10.50 -6.84 15.07
N SER A 149 -9.64 -7.84 15.16
CA SER A 149 -8.31 -7.71 15.77
C SER A 149 -7.31 -7.05 14.82
N ARG A 150 -6.41 -6.25 15.40
CA ARG A 150 -5.22 -5.71 14.68
C ARG A 150 -4.04 -6.67 14.67
N GLY A 151 -4.22 -7.88 15.11
CA GLY A 151 -3.22 -8.94 15.18
C GLY A 151 -2.62 -9.17 16.55
N GLN A 152 -1.92 -10.28 16.73
CA GLN A 152 -1.19 -10.67 17.95
C GLN A 152 -2.03 -10.83 19.24
N GLY A 153 -3.33 -11.15 19.13
CA GLY A 153 -4.21 -11.43 20.29
C GLY A 153 -4.41 -10.25 21.25
N ARG A 154 -4.03 -9.03 20.88
CA ARG A 154 -4.33 -7.84 21.68
C ARG A 154 -5.73 -7.36 21.37
N LYS A 155 -6.52 -7.13 22.42
CA LYS A 155 -7.80 -6.45 22.26
C LYS A 155 -7.55 -5.06 21.69
N ASP A 156 -8.14 -4.77 20.57
CA ASP A 156 -8.07 -3.44 19.99
C ASP A 156 -8.86 -2.45 20.84
N VAL A 157 -8.26 -1.30 21.04
CA VAL A 157 -8.89 -0.19 21.79
C VAL A 157 -9.36 0.82 20.74
N LEU A 158 -10.66 1.03 20.67
CA LEU A 158 -11.24 2.03 19.78
C LEU A 158 -10.84 3.45 20.20
N PRO A 159 -10.84 4.41 19.29
CA PRO A 159 -10.64 5.81 19.65
C PRO A 159 -11.58 6.24 20.76
N GLY A 160 -11.02 6.78 21.86
CA GLY A 160 -11.78 7.20 23.05
C GLY A 160 -11.92 6.16 24.15
N GLU A 161 -11.56 4.90 23.95
CA GLU A 161 -11.50 3.90 25.00
C GLU A 161 -10.21 3.99 25.83
N PRO A 162 -10.25 3.72 27.16
CA PRO A 162 -9.05 3.69 27.99
C PRO A 162 -8.11 2.55 27.57
N ARG A 163 -6.87 2.88 27.26
CA ARG A 163 -5.86 1.86 26.89
C ARG A 163 -5.41 1.08 28.12
N PRO A 164 -5.31 -0.26 28.04
CA PRO A 164 -4.71 -1.05 29.10
C PRO A 164 -3.24 -0.60 29.32
N PRO A 165 -2.75 -0.62 30.57
CA PRO A 165 -1.39 -0.22 30.87
C PRO A 165 -0.39 -1.06 30.06
N ARG A 166 0.57 -0.38 29.45
CA ARG A 166 1.60 -1.01 28.64
C ARG A 166 2.52 -1.81 29.55
N PRO A 167 2.83 -3.09 29.26
CA PRO A 167 3.83 -3.82 30.03
C PRO A 167 5.18 -3.06 29.97
N PRO A 168 5.96 -3.05 31.03
CA PRO A 168 7.24 -2.35 31.08
C PRO A 168 8.16 -2.88 29.97
N ARG A 169 8.75 -1.95 29.24
CA ARG A 169 9.66 -2.24 28.11
C ARG A 169 10.97 -2.78 28.67
N PRO A 170 11.54 -3.87 28.12
CA PRO A 170 12.90 -4.28 28.45
C PRO A 170 13.89 -3.15 28.17
N ALA A 171 14.83 -2.93 29.08
CA ALA A 171 15.78 -1.81 29.04
C ALA A 171 16.66 -1.75 27.77
N ASN A 172 16.75 -2.82 26.98
CA ASN A 172 17.62 -2.95 25.81
C ASN A 172 16.85 -3.01 24.48
N ALA A 173 15.57 -2.61 24.43
CA ALA A 173 14.80 -2.63 23.20
C ALA A 173 15.19 -1.47 22.27
N VAL A 174 15.76 -1.78 21.11
CA VAL A 174 16.05 -0.82 20.03
C VAL A 174 14.73 -0.23 19.50
N VAL A 175 14.70 1.08 19.30
CA VAL A 175 13.54 1.79 18.76
C VAL A 175 13.47 1.54 17.25
N GLY A 176 12.65 0.58 16.83
CA GLY A 176 12.28 0.43 15.43
C GLY A 176 11.10 1.36 15.10
N SER A 177 11.21 2.12 14.03
CA SER A 177 10.10 2.88 13.45
C SER A 177 9.10 1.92 12.82
N GLY A 178 7.86 1.94 13.28
CA GLY A 178 6.65 1.59 12.56
C GLY A 178 6.41 0.19 11.96
N GLY A 179 7.36 -0.72 11.96
CA GLY A 179 7.10 -2.13 11.62
C GLY A 179 6.99 -2.96 12.90
N ASP A 180 6.21 -4.02 12.94
CA ASP A 180 6.03 -4.93 14.08
C ASP A 180 7.32 -5.66 14.53
N GLY A 181 8.43 -4.94 14.63
CA GLY A 181 9.66 -5.40 15.27
C GLY A 181 9.49 -5.51 16.80
N GLY A 182 8.68 -6.45 17.26
CA GLY A 182 8.76 -6.96 18.64
C GLY A 182 10.13 -7.60 18.88
N PRO A 183 10.61 -7.72 20.15
CA PRO A 183 11.89 -8.34 20.44
C PRO A 183 11.91 -9.77 19.87
N ALA A 184 12.99 -10.09 19.16
CA ALA A 184 13.25 -11.41 18.61
C ALA A 184 13.11 -12.48 19.70
N SER A 185 12.03 -13.25 19.66
CA SER A 185 11.83 -14.46 20.46
C SER A 185 12.03 -15.62 19.50
N ALA A 186 12.90 -16.56 19.87
CA ALA A 186 13.28 -17.79 19.17
C ALA A 186 12.97 -17.78 17.66
N THR A 187 13.97 -17.42 16.89
CA THR A 187 13.88 -17.19 15.45
C THR A 187 13.90 -18.51 14.68
N THR A 188 13.09 -18.59 13.61
CA THR A 188 13.35 -19.48 12.47
C THR A 188 14.75 -19.15 11.88
N PRO A 189 15.33 -20.00 11.02
CA PRO A 189 16.60 -19.71 10.34
C PRO A 189 16.65 -18.35 9.63
N PHE A 190 15.51 -17.70 9.42
CA PHE A 190 15.33 -16.41 8.75
C PHE A 190 15.05 -15.25 9.73
N GLY A 191 15.12 -15.44 11.05
CA GLY A 191 14.95 -14.35 12.02
C GLY A 191 13.50 -13.98 12.36
N PHE A 192 12.50 -14.77 11.93
CA PHE A 192 11.10 -14.51 12.23
C PHE A 192 10.61 -15.22 13.49
N PRO A 193 9.70 -14.63 14.28
CA PRO A 193 9.12 -15.32 15.41
C PRO A 193 8.34 -16.57 14.93
N ASN A 194 8.57 -17.69 15.57
CA ASN A 194 7.85 -18.94 15.31
C ASN A 194 6.34 -18.73 15.50
N SER A 195 5.55 -19.12 14.48
CA SER A 195 4.12 -19.48 14.53
C SER A 195 3.20 -18.73 15.50
N ARG A 196 3.29 -17.40 15.61
CA ARG A 196 2.31 -16.57 16.32
C ARG A 196 1.29 -15.94 15.39
N ASP A 197 1.22 -16.39 14.15
CA ASP A 197 0.47 -15.73 13.09
C ASP A 197 -0.97 -16.21 13.00
N THR A 198 -1.33 -17.27 13.72
CA THR A 198 -2.72 -17.71 13.83
C THR A 198 -3.40 -17.04 15.00
N LEU A 199 -4.47 -16.30 14.71
CA LEU A 199 -5.38 -15.84 15.75
C LEU A 199 -6.16 -17.02 16.35
N PRO A 200 -6.63 -16.92 17.60
CA PRO A 200 -7.55 -17.90 18.16
C PRO A 200 -8.77 -18.12 17.26
N ALA A 201 -9.34 -19.33 17.29
CA ALA A 201 -10.58 -19.62 16.59
C ALA A 201 -11.68 -18.61 16.98
N GLY A 202 -12.46 -18.17 16.02
CA GLY A 202 -13.54 -17.21 16.21
C GLY A 202 -13.11 -15.74 16.25
N VAL A 203 -11.82 -15.43 16.03
CA VAL A 203 -11.30 -14.06 15.96
C VAL A 203 -11.00 -13.67 14.51
N GLY A 204 -11.68 -12.62 14.02
CA GLY A 204 -11.40 -12.02 12.70
C GLY A 204 -10.40 -10.89 12.78
N ASN A 205 -9.65 -10.65 11.70
CA ASN A 205 -8.68 -9.54 11.64
C ASN A 205 -8.64 -8.78 10.32
N LYS A 206 -9.63 -8.97 9.45
CA LYS A 206 -9.74 -8.25 8.18
C LYS A 206 -11.18 -7.86 7.90
N ALA A 207 -11.40 -6.65 7.38
CA ALA A 207 -12.75 -6.30 6.95
C ALA A 207 -13.12 -7.06 5.67
N ILE A 208 -12.24 -7.11 4.67
CA ILE A 208 -12.47 -7.85 3.43
C ILE A 208 -11.22 -8.66 3.08
N ALA A 209 -11.39 -9.93 2.74
CA ALA A 209 -10.33 -10.78 2.24
C ALA A 209 -10.75 -11.56 0.98
N LEU A 210 -9.93 -11.52 -0.07
CA LEU A 210 -10.14 -12.25 -1.31
C LEU A 210 -8.93 -13.10 -1.65
N LYS A 211 -9.17 -14.32 -2.18
CA LYS A 211 -8.12 -15.19 -2.69
C LYS A 211 -8.52 -15.81 -4.02
N ASN A 212 -7.63 -15.73 -5.02
CA ASN A 212 -7.84 -16.34 -6.34
C ASN A 212 -9.19 -15.94 -6.98
N CYS A 213 -9.57 -14.66 -6.92
CA CYS A 213 -10.80 -14.17 -7.50
C CYS A 213 -10.54 -13.42 -8.81
N ARG A 214 -11.58 -13.24 -9.64
CA ARG A 214 -11.47 -12.46 -10.89
C ARG A 214 -12.73 -11.66 -11.17
N ASN A 215 -12.57 -10.56 -11.96
CA ASN A 215 -13.65 -9.63 -12.32
C ASN A 215 -14.31 -9.06 -11.06
N VAL A 216 -13.52 -8.37 -10.25
CA VAL A 216 -13.95 -7.82 -8.96
C VAL A 216 -14.20 -6.32 -9.08
N VAL A 217 -15.29 -5.83 -8.49
CA VAL A 217 -15.59 -4.39 -8.43
C VAL A 217 -15.93 -3.98 -7.00
N PHE A 218 -15.13 -3.09 -6.44
CA PHE A 218 -15.40 -2.43 -5.17
C PHE A 218 -15.59 -0.94 -5.42
N ARG A 219 -16.72 -0.38 -4.93
CA ARG A 219 -17.06 1.02 -5.23
C ARG A 219 -17.87 1.70 -4.15
N ASP A 220 -17.47 2.95 -3.82
CA ASP A 220 -18.20 3.98 -3.08
C ASP A 220 -18.45 3.73 -1.59
N PHE A 221 -18.11 2.59 -1.02
CA PHE A 221 -18.30 2.32 0.40
C PHE A 221 -17.17 2.89 1.28
N THR A 222 -17.46 2.96 2.58
CA THR A 222 -16.48 3.37 3.59
C THR A 222 -16.10 2.20 4.48
N ILE A 223 -14.80 2.01 4.76
CA ILE A 223 -14.30 1.13 5.82
C ILE A 223 -13.81 1.98 6.98
N TYR A 224 -14.31 1.70 8.17
CA TYR A 224 -13.81 2.26 9.41
C TYR A 224 -13.32 1.13 10.32
N HIS A 225 -12.09 1.25 10.84
CA HIS A 225 -11.47 0.23 11.68
C HIS A 225 -11.39 -1.14 10.99
N GLY A 226 -10.51 -1.26 9.99
CA GLY A 226 -10.41 -2.47 9.14
C GLY A 226 -9.79 -3.71 9.80
N GLY A 227 -9.40 -3.63 11.07
CA GLY A 227 -8.63 -4.68 11.72
C GLY A 227 -7.13 -4.58 11.40
N HIS A 228 -6.48 -5.69 11.11
CA HIS A 228 -5.10 -5.72 10.61
C HIS A 228 -5.05 -5.25 9.15
N PHE A 229 -6.05 -5.61 8.35
CA PHE A 229 -6.21 -5.15 6.97
C PHE A 229 -7.62 -4.61 6.73
N GLY A 230 -7.73 -3.45 6.12
CA GLY A 230 -9.00 -3.00 5.54
C GLY A 230 -9.43 -3.92 4.40
N ILE A 231 -8.55 -4.15 3.44
CA ILE A 231 -8.74 -5.07 2.33
C ILE A 231 -7.44 -5.86 2.12
N LEU A 232 -7.52 -7.19 2.11
CA LEU A 232 -6.46 -8.08 1.65
C LEU A 232 -6.94 -8.86 0.43
N ALA A 233 -6.36 -8.62 -0.73
CA ALA A 233 -6.67 -9.32 -1.97
C ALA A 233 -5.42 -10.05 -2.47
N THR A 234 -5.46 -11.40 -2.52
CA THR A 234 -4.32 -12.21 -2.98
C THR A 234 -4.70 -13.01 -4.22
N GLY A 235 -3.93 -12.85 -5.30
CA GLY A 235 -4.20 -13.55 -6.56
C GLY A 235 -5.49 -13.08 -7.27
N VAL A 236 -5.86 -11.83 -7.13
CA VAL A 236 -7.08 -11.26 -7.71
C VAL A 236 -6.77 -10.63 -9.06
N ASP A 237 -7.58 -10.94 -10.08
CA ASP A 237 -7.43 -10.44 -11.44
C ASP A 237 -8.62 -9.59 -11.89
N ASN A 238 -8.32 -8.59 -12.75
CA ASN A 238 -9.31 -7.66 -13.27
C ASN A 238 -10.11 -6.98 -12.15
N TRP A 239 -9.41 -6.36 -11.21
CA TRP A 239 -10.02 -5.68 -10.07
C TRP A 239 -10.08 -4.18 -10.26
N THR A 240 -11.27 -3.62 -10.03
CA THR A 240 -11.50 -2.18 -9.92
C THR A 240 -11.90 -1.83 -8.49
N CYS A 241 -11.11 -0.95 -7.86
CA CYS A 241 -11.35 -0.37 -6.55
C CYS A 241 -11.46 1.14 -6.72
N ASP A 242 -12.67 1.70 -6.60
CA ASP A 242 -12.96 3.08 -6.99
C ASP A 242 -13.83 3.81 -5.95
N GLY A 243 -13.45 5.04 -5.60
CA GLY A 243 -14.24 5.91 -4.73
C GLY A 243 -14.33 5.47 -3.26
N ILE A 244 -13.50 4.54 -2.80
CA ILE A 244 -13.54 3.99 -1.44
C ILE A 244 -12.87 4.94 -0.45
N LYS A 245 -13.45 5.04 0.75
CA LYS A 245 -12.82 5.70 1.90
C LYS A 245 -12.44 4.67 2.96
N ILE A 246 -11.21 4.70 3.41
CA ILE A 246 -10.73 3.83 4.49
C ILE A 246 -10.10 4.69 5.58
N ASP A 247 -10.59 4.56 6.79
CA ASP A 247 -9.99 5.15 7.99
C ASP A 247 -9.73 4.03 8.98
N THR A 248 -8.51 3.56 8.98
CA THR A 248 -8.07 2.39 9.75
C THR A 248 -6.77 2.69 10.47
N ASN A 249 -6.33 1.77 11.29
CA ASN A 249 -5.10 1.93 12.06
C ASN A 249 -3.89 1.27 11.38
N ARG A 250 -4.11 0.17 10.66
CA ARG A 250 -3.09 -0.61 9.96
C ARG A 250 -3.36 -0.59 8.46
N ASP A 251 -2.90 -1.59 7.71
CA ASP A 251 -2.96 -1.61 6.26
C ASP A 251 -4.36 -1.26 5.71
N GLY A 252 -4.39 -0.35 4.75
CA GLY A 252 -5.64 0.07 4.10
C GLY A 252 -6.07 -0.89 3.01
N ILE A 253 -5.36 -0.90 1.88
CA ILE A 253 -5.61 -1.76 0.72
C ILE A 253 -4.34 -2.50 0.38
N ASP A 254 -4.29 -3.79 0.69
CA ASP A 254 -3.24 -4.70 0.26
C ASP A 254 -3.72 -5.54 -0.92
N PHE A 255 -2.96 -5.52 -2.00
CA PHE A 255 -3.19 -6.41 -3.12
C PHE A 255 -1.89 -7.12 -3.52
N ASP A 256 -1.95 -8.44 -3.37
CA ASP A 256 -0.81 -9.33 -3.38
C ASP A 256 -0.92 -10.31 -4.55
N CYS A 257 0.10 -10.43 -5.37
CA CYS A 257 0.09 -11.31 -6.54
C CYS A 257 -1.09 -11.03 -7.51
N CYS A 258 -1.55 -9.77 -7.60
CA CYS A 258 -2.72 -9.37 -8.38
C CYS A 258 -2.35 -8.84 -9.76
N GLN A 259 -3.26 -8.99 -10.73
CA GLN A 259 -3.02 -8.54 -12.11
C GLN A 259 -4.21 -7.75 -12.67
N ASN A 260 -3.90 -6.70 -13.47
CA ASN A 260 -4.91 -5.82 -14.05
C ASN A 260 -5.76 -5.11 -12.97
N VAL A 261 -5.10 -4.41 -12.06
CA VAL A 261 -5.71 -3.73 -10.91
C VAL A 261 -5.82 -2.22 -11.16
N ARG A 262 -6.94 -1.66 -10.82
CA ARG A 262 -7.17 -0.20 -10.78
C ARG A 262 -7.62 0.21 -9.40
N VAL A 263 -6.84 1.07 -8.74
CA VAL A 263 -7.22 1.76 -7.50
C VAL A 263 -7.33 3.23 -7.84
N SER A 264 -8.54 3.77 -7.76
CA SER A 264 -8.83 5.15 -8.21
C SER A 264 -9.77 5.89 -7.28
N ASN A 265 -9.57 7.21 -7.18
CA ASN A 265 -10.46 8.11 -6.43
C ASN A 265 -10.64 7.74 -4.95
N CYS A 266 -9.68 7.02 -4.36
CA CYS A 266 -9.76 6.52 -2.99
C CYS A 266 -9.11 7.48 -2.00
N THR A 267 -9.64 7.51 -0.77
CA THR A 267 -9.05 8.24 0.36
C THR A 267 -8.75 7.26 1.49
N ILE A 268 -7.48 7.11 1.83
CA ILE A 268 -7.03 6.12 2.82
C ILE A 268 -6.23 6.80 3.93
N ASN A 269 -6.62 6.56 5.18
CA ASN A 269 -5.90 6.95 6.38
C ASN A 269 -5.44 5.71 7.14
N SER A 270 -4.13 5.63 7.42
CA SER A 270 -3.50 4.43 8.01
C SER A 270 -2.23 4.82 8.79
N PRO A 271 -2.35 5.30 10.04
CA PRO A 271 -1.21 5.89 10.77
C PRO A 271 -0.12 4.91 11.16
N LEU A 272 -0.40 3.61 11.28
CA LEU A 272 0.58 2.64 11.78
C LEU A 272 1.10 1.66 10.72
N ASP A 273 0.53 1.71 9.51
CA ASP A 273 0.97 0.88 8.39
C ASP A 273 0.65 1.55 7.05
N ASP A 274 0.80 0.84 5.93
CA ASP A 274 0.70 1.40 4.59
C ASP A 274 -0.75 1.63 4.16
N GLY A 275 -1.01 2.72 3.44
CA GLY A 275 -2.35 3.06 2.96
C GLY A 275 -2.77 2.23 1.75
N ILE A 276 -1.93 2.19 0.71
CA ILE A 276 -2.13 1.37 -0.50
C ILE A 276 -0.85 0.59 -0.75
N CYS A 277 -0.94 -0.73 -0.73
CA CYS A 277 0.22 -1.60 -0.72
C CYS A 277 0.14 -2.73 -1.75
N PRO A 278 0.68 -2.52 -2.98
CA PRO A 278 1.01 -3.62 -3.87
C PRO A 278 2.04 -4.55 -3.22
N LYS A 279 1.74 -5.84 -3.16
CA LYS A 279 2.64 -6.90 -2.67
C LYS A 279 2.78 -8.00 -3.73
N SER A 280 3.81 -8.82 -3.60
CA SER A 280 4.02 -9.97 -4.48
C SER A 280 4.68 -11.09 -3.69
N SER A 281 3.92 -11.65 -2.76
CA SER A 281 4.38 -12.62 -1.77
C SER A 281 4.44 -14.07 -2.30
N PHE A 282 4.88 -14.98 -1.47
CA PHE A 282 4.80 -16.42 -1.75
C PHE A 282 3.55 -17.08 -1.13
N ALA A 283 2.55 -16.31 -0.72
CA ALA A 283 1.35 -16.80 -0.03
C ALA A 283 0.52 -17.81 -0.85
N LEU A 284 0.58 -17.71 -2.19
CA LEU A 284 -0.08 -18.66 -3.11
C LEU A 284 0.68 -19.98 -3.30
N GLY A 285 1.92 -20.10 -2.77
CA GLY A 285 2.78 -21.28 -2.96
C GLY A 285 3.59 -21.25 -4.26
N TYR A 286 3.55 -20.16 -5.00
CA TYR A 286 4.36 -19.93 -6.20
C TYR A 286 4.58 -18.43 -6.41
N ASN A 287 5.66 -18.08 -7.10
CA ASN A 287 5.96 -16.69 -7.45
C ASN A 287 4.99 -16.20 -8.52
N ARG A 288 4.30 -15.11 -8.23
CA ARG A 288 3.39 -14.45 -9.16
C ARG A 288 3.54 -12.93 -9.05
N PRO A 289 3.92 -12.22 -10.11
CA PRO A 289 4.09 -10.78 -10.04
C PRO A 289 2.75 -10.07 -9.84
N THR A 290 2.79 -8.98 -9.08
CA THR A 290 1.76 -7.95 -9.13
C THR A 290 2.06 -7.07 -10.32
N GLN A 291 1.17 -7.05 -11.32
CA GLN A 291 1.43 -6.37 -12.59
C GLN A 291 0.21 -5.75 -13.24
N ASN A 292 0.47 -4.81 -14.18
CA ASN A 292 -0.56 -4.04 -14.88
C ASN A 292 -1.45 -3.28 -13.88
N VAL A 293 -0.82 -2.46 -13.05
CA VAL A 293 -1.49 -1.74 -11.96
C VAL A 293 -1.54 -0.25 -12.25
N THR A 294 -2.69 0.36 -11.98
CA THR A 294 -2.84 1.81 -11.95
C THR A 294 -3.36 2.24 -10.59
N ILE A 295 -2.63 3.13 -9.91
CA ILE A 295 -3.07 3.83 -8.69
C ILE A 295 -3.17 5.30 -9.07
N THR A 296 -4.37 5.88 -9.04
CA THR A 296 -4.56 7.26 -9.52
C THR A 296 -5.63 8.03 -8.75
N ASN A 297 -5.46 9.35 -8.66
CA ASN A 297 -6.39 10.25 -7.99
C ASN A 297 -6.67 9.86 -6.52
N CYS A 298 -5.69 9.26 -5.83
CA CYS A 298 -5.85 8.81 -4.46
C CYS A 298 -5.23 9.80 -3.46
N GLN A 299 -5.78 9.84 -2.26
CA GLN A 299 -5.26 10.58 -1.12
C GLN A 299 -4.88 9.61 -0.03
N VAL A 300 -3.64 9.69 0.47
CA VAL A 300 -3.14 8.85 1.55
C VAL A 300 -2.66 9.71 2.70
N SER A 301 -2.93 9.25 3.94
CA SER A 301 -2.60 10.00 5.16
C SER A 301 -2.32 9.09 6.36
N GLY A 302 -1.74 9.68 7.41
CA GLY A 302 -1.39 8.98 8.65
C GLY A 302 -1.92 9.69 9.90
N TYR A 303 -3.10 10.27 9.86
CA TYR A 303 -3.78 10.85 11.01
C TYR A 303 -4.24 9.78 12.00
N ASP A 304 -4.48 10.14 13.26
CA ASP A 304 -5.10 9.23 14.23
C ASP A 304 -6.38 8.63 13.66
N GLU A 305 -6.56 7.33 13.85
CA GLU A 305 -7.70 6.57 13.33
C GLU A 305 -9.03 7.21 13.73
N GLY A 306 -9.95 7.33 12.79
CA GLY A 306 -11.27 7.94 12.92
C GLY A 306 -11.27 9.45 12.66
N SER A 307 -10.11 10.10 12.74
CA SER A 307 -10.04 11.55 12.59
C SER A 307 -10.12 12.05 11.14
N LEU A 308 -9.89 11.18 10.17
CA LEU A 308 -10.19 11.48 8.78
C LEU A 308 -11.70 11.56 8.56
N LEU A 309 -12.45 10.57 9.04
CA LEU A 309 -13.90 10.48 8.83
C LEU A 309 -14.69 11.50 9.67
N ASP A 310 -14.21 11.89 10.84
CA ASP A 310 -14.84 12.93 11.67
C ASP A 310 -14.41 14.35 11.31
N GLY A 311 -13.45 14.50 10.39
CA GLY A 311 -12.95 15.78 9.88
C GLY A 311 -12.04 16.53 10.84
N THR A 312 -11.56 15.91 11.92
CA THR A 312 -10.67 16.57 12.92
C THR A 312 -9.19 16.50 12.54
N TYR A 313 -8.78 15.57 11.67
CA TYR A 313 -7.41 15.39 11.16
C TYR A 313 -6.34 15.43 12.25
N LYS A 314 -6.56 14.67 13.32
CA LYS A 314 -5.68 14.64 14.49
C LYS A 314 -4.34 14.00 14.14
N ARG A 315 -3.26 14.71 14.45
CA ARG A 315 -1.91 14.17 14.31
C ARG A 315 -1.59 13.25 15.49
N THR A 316 -1.04 12.07 15.18
CA THR A 316 -0.62 11.13 16.23
C THR A 316 0.47 11.75 17.13
N ALA A 317 0.43 11.43 18.41
CA ALA A 317 1.48 11.84 19.36
C ALA A 317 2.82 11.08 19.14
N ARG A 318 2.89 10.15 18.20
CA ARG A 318 4.10 9.39 17.87
C ARG A 318 5.03 10.19 16.98
N ARG A 319 6.33 9.92 17.07
CA ARG A 319 7.29 10.37 16.06
C ARG A 319 7.11 9.50 14.81
N GLY A 320 6.61 10.12 13.76
CA GLY A 320 6.40 9.48 12.47
C GLY A 320 5.12 8.64 12.39
N THR A 321 4.60 8.56 11.22
CA THR A 321 3.41 7.81 10.85
C THR A 321 3.66 7.18 9.48
N THR A 322 2.94 6.13 9.11
CA THR A 322 3.13 5.42 7.84
C THR A 322 2.18 5.94 6.77
N GLY A 323 1.01 5.39 6.57
CA GLY A 323 -0.07 5.90 5.73
C GLY A 323 0.30 6.17 4.26
N ARG A 324 1.26 5.47 3.68
CA ARG A 324 1.86 5.76 2.37
C ARG A 324 1.37 4.83 1.26
N ILE A 325 1.80 5.09 0.04
CA ILE A 325 1.77 4.11 -1.06
C ILE A 325 3.13 3.39 -1.09
N LYS A 326 3.10 2.05 -1.03
CA LYS A 326 4.33 1.24 -1.01
C LYS A 326 4.19 -0.03 -1.87
N CYS A 327 5.09 -0.25 -2.81
CA CYS A 327 5.30 -1.56 -3.42
C CYS A 327 6.27 -2.37 -2.55
N GLY A 328 5.81 -3.47 -1.99
CA GLY A 328 6.56 -4.29 -1.02
C GLY A 328 5.83 -4.38 0.34
N THR A 329 6.42 -4.93 1.38
CA THR A 329 7.79 -5.48 1.49
C THR A 329 7.93 -6.86 0.83
N GLU A 330 6.86 -7.69 0.83
CA GLU A 330 6.85 -8.98 0.15
C GLU A 330 6.98 -8.77 -1.35
N ALA A 331 8.05 -9.34 -1.94
CA ALA A 331 8.46 -9.06 -3.31
C ALA A 331 8.93 -10.31 -4.09
N ASN A 332 8.50 -11.51 -3.70
CA ASN A 332 8.97 -12.77 -4.29
C ASN A 332 8.69 -12.90 -5.80
N GLY A 333 7.52 -12.48 -6.26
CA GLY A 333 7.13 -12.48 -7.67
C GLY A 333 7.48 -11.20 -8.42
N GLY A 334 7.71 -10.12 -7.68
CA GLY A 334 8.07 -8.81 -8.21
C GLY A 334 6.89 -7.93 -8.64
N PHE A 335 7.22 -6.76 -9.19
CA PHE A 335 6.30 -5.69 -9.58
C PHE A 335 6.57 -5.27 -11.00
N LYS A 336 5.55 -5.29 -11.89
CA LYS A 336 5.76 -4.99 -13.32
C LYS A 336 4.66 -4.10 -13.88
N ASN A 337 5.06 -3.12 -14.71
CA ASN A 337 4.11 -2.26 -15.41
C ASN A 337 3.11 -1.60 -14.44
N ILE A 338 3.63 -0.76 -13.53
CA ILE A 338 2.85 -0.05 -12.52
C ILE A 338 2.91 1.45 -12.77
N THR A 339 1.76 2.10 -12.76
CA THR A 339 1.65 3.55 -12.81
C THR A 339 1.00 4.08 -11.53
N ILE A 340 1.67 5.02 -10.84
CA ILE A 340 1.14 5.78 -9.71
C ILE A 340 1.06 7.24 -10.13
N SER A 341 -0.14 7.84 -10.11
CA SER A 341 -0.31 9.20 -10.63
C SER A 341 -1.39 10.01 -9.92
N ASN A 342 -1.24 11.35 -9.94
CA ASN A 342 -2.24 12.28 -9.41
C ASN A 342 -2.62 12.00 -7.95
N CYS A 343 -1.65 11.64 -7.10
CA CYS A 343 -1.90 11.27 -5.71
C CYS A 343 -1.40 12.34 -4.74
N ILE A 344 -2.08 12.44 -3.60
CA ILE A 344 -1.74 13.32 -2.49
C ILE A 344 -1.27 12.48 -1.30
N PHE A 345 -0.14 12.88 -0.72
CA PHE A 345 0.41 12.34 0.52
C PHE A 345 0.38 13.43 1.58
N GLU A 346 -0.35 13.22 2.65
CA GLU A 346 -0.55 14.21 3.70
C GLU A 346 -0.24 13.63 5.07
N TYR A 347 0.73 14.21 5.79
CA TYR A 347 1.10 13.76 7.13
C TYR A 347 1.33 12.24 7.19
N CYS A 348 2.23 11.73 6.35
CA CYS A 348 2.53 10.30 6.26
C CYS A 348 4.00 10.07 5.85
N SER A 349 4.40 8.83 5.68
CA SER A 349 5.66 8.50 5.01
C SER A 349 5.55 8.76 3.50
N GLY A 350 6.68 8.94 2.82
CA GLY A 350 6.70 9.13 1.37
C GLY A 350 6.50 7.83 0.59
N LEU A 351 6.61 7.93 -0.73
CA LEU A 351 6.55 6.77 -1.64
C LEU A 351 7.68 5.77 -1.36
N ALA A 352 7.36 4.48 -1.31
CA ALA A 352 8.34 3.41 -1.18
C ALA A 352 8.20 2.36 -2.29
N LEU A 353 9.32 2.00 -2.91
CA LEU A 353 9.45 0.96 -3.93
C LEU A 353 10.53 -0.02 -3.48
N GLU A 354 10.14 -1.21 -3.04
CA GLU A 354 11.00 -2.15 -2.33
C GLU A 354 10.99 -3.53 -2.98
N GLU A 355 12.16 -3.95 -3.49
CA GLU A 355 12.39 -5.30 -4.02
C GLU A 355 13.46 -5.99 -3.18
N VAL A 356 13.07 -6.92 -2.32
CA VAL A 356 13.97 -7.51 -1.32
C VAL A 356 13.88 -9.04 -1.19
N ASP A 357 12.96 -9.68 -1.91
CA ASP A 357 12.71 -11.13 -1.79
C ASP A 357 12.96 -11.92 -3.08
N GLY A 358 13.67 -11.32 -4.04
CA GLY A 358 14.18 -12.03 -5.22
C GLY A 358 13.35 -11.90 -6.49
N GLY A 359 12.31 -11.07 -6.50
CA GLY A 359 11.51 -10.77 -7.68
C GLY A 359 12.14 -9.73 -8.61
N SER A 360 11.37 -9.20 -9.54
CA SER A 360 11.78 -8.12 -10.44
C SER A 360 10.85 -6.93 -10.29
N MET A 361 11.38 -5.77 -9.93
CA MET A 361 10.68 -4.49 -9.98
C MET A 361 11.08 -3.76 -11.25
N GLU A 362 10.18 -3.65 -12.22
CA GLU A 362 10.50 -3.06 -13.52
C GLU A 362 9.31 -2.39 -14.19
N ASP A 363 9.61 -1.35 -15.00
CA ASP A 363 8.61 -0.57 -15.72
C ASP A 363 7.63 0.17 -14.77
N ILE A 364 8.21 0.93 -13.83
CA ILE A 364 7.45 1.71 -12.85
C ILE A 364 7.46 3.18 -13.26
N THR A 365 6.27 3.76 -13.40
CA THR A 365 6.09 5.19 -13.66
C THR A 365 5.34 5.84 -12.51
N VAL A 366 5.90 6.92 -11.96
CA VAL A 366 5.27 7.74 -10.92
C VAL A 366 5.22 9.18 -11.39
N THR A 367 4.05 9.83 -11.31
CA THR A 367 3.93 11.22 -11.77
C THR A 367 2.83 11.99 -11.07
N ASN A 368 2.98 13.32 -11.04
CA ASN A 368 1.98 14.24 -10.49
C ASN A 368 1.65 13.93 -9.02
N LEU A 369 2.66 13.94 -8.15
CA LEU A 369 2.47 13.78 -6.71
C LEU A 369 2.56 15.12 -5.99
N THR A 370 1.64 15.35 -5.06
CA THR A 370 1.74 16.44 -4.08
C THR A 370 1.88 15.84 -2.69
N MET A 371 2.92 16.25 -1.96
CA MET A 371 3.25 15.71 -0.66
C MET A 371 3.41 16.83 0.36
N ARG A 372 2.89 16.65 1.57
CA ARG A 372 3.05 17.61 2.66
C ARG A 372 3.22 16.91 4.01
N GLU A 373 4.05 17.51 4.88
CA GLU A 373 4.35 16.96 6.22
C GLU A 373 4.86 15.52 6.15
N ILE A 374 5.80 15.24 5.25
CA ILE A 374 6.34 13.89 5.07
C ILE A 374 7.28 13.54 6.23
N CYS A 375 6.95 12.47 6.93
CA CYS A 375 7.61 12.06 8.17
C CYS A 375 8.88 11.22 7.96
N ASN A 376 9.12 10.75 6.75
CA ASN A 376 10.25 9.88 6.39
C ASN A 376 10.85 10.31 5.04
N ALA A 377 11.54 9.43 4.30
CA ALA A 377 12.01 9.71 2.94
C ALA A 377 10.84 10.04 2.01
N PRO A 378 10.88 11.15 1.23
CA PRO A 378 9.82 11.46 0.28
C PRO A 378 9.73 10.44 -0.85
N ILE A 379 10.88 9.89 -1.26
CA ILE A 379 11.01 8.83 -2.25
C ILE A 379 12.05 7.83 -1.73
N PHE A 380 11.66 6.58 -1.60
CA PHE A 380 12.53 5.47 -1.21
C PHE A 380 12.49 4.37 -2.26
N ILE A 381 13.65 4.01 -2.83
CA ILE A 381 13.80 2.89 -3.75
C ILE A 381 14.85 1.95 -3.18
N ARG A 382 14.48 0.70 -2.92
CA ARG A 382 15.34 -0.30 -2.29
C ARG A 382 15.40 -1.58 -3.11
N LEU A 383 16.63 -2.03 -3.41
CA LEU A 383 16.93 -3.41 -3.75
C LEU A 383 17.69 -4.02 -2.57
N GLY A 384 17.26 -5.17 -2.08
CA GLY A 384 17.88 -5.83 -0.92
C GLY A 384 17.94 -7.35 -1.05
N SER A 385 18.44 -8.02 -0.02
CA SER A 385 18.61 -9.47 0.00
C SER A 385 18.00 -10.11 1.25
N ARG A 386 16.78 -9.67 1.64
CA ARG A 386 16.00 -10.34 2.69
C ARG A 386 15.64 -11.77 2.31
N LEU A 387 15.30 -11.99 1.03
CA LEU A 387 15.16 -13.28 0.36
C LEU A 387 14.24 -14.27 1.09
N ARG A 388 13.12 -13.79 1.64
CA ARG A 388 12.11 -14.66 2.24
C ARG A 388 11.40 -15.45 1.14
N GLY A 389 11.72 -16.71 1.02
CA GLY A 389 11.13 -17.60 0.03
C GLY A 389 11.75 -19.00 0.09
N PRO A 390 11.13 -20.00 -0.55
CA PRO A 390 11.70 -21.33 -0.62
C PRO A 390 12.95 -21.36 -1.52
N ASN A 391 13.81 -22.35 -1.31
CA ASN A 391 14.94 -22.66 -2.18
C ASN A 391 16.00 -21.55 -2.32
N ASN A 392 16.15 -20.67 -1.31
CA ASN A 392 17.11 -19.57 -1.32
C ASN A 392 17.05 -18.77 -2.62
N PRO A 393 16.03 -17.94 -2.84
CA PRO A 393 15.89 -17.18 -4.07
C PRO A 393 17.12 -16.27 -4.30
N PRO A 394 17.53 -16.02 -5.55
CA PRO A 394 18.60 -15.06 -5.82
C PRO A 394 18.12 -13.64 -5.49
N VAL A 395 19.07 -12.71 -5.36
CA VAL A 395 18.74 -11.27 -5.29
C VAL A 395 17.95 -10.86 -6.53
N GLY A 396 16.91 -10.07 -6.32
CA GLY A 396 16.02 -9.59 -7.37
C GLY A 396 16.63 -8.51 -8.26
N VAL A 397 15.80 -7.88 -9.05
CA VAL A 397 16.17 -6.80 -9.98
C VAL A 397 15.26 -5.59 -9.76
N ALA A 398 15.83 -4.38 -9.74
CA ALA A 398 15.07 -3.13 -9.76
C ALA A 398 15.59 -2.25 -10.91
N ARG A 399 14.72 -1.90 -11.88
CA ARG A 399 15.16 -1.15 -13.07
C ARG A 399 14.01 -0.45 -13.81
N ARG A 400 14.39 0.55 -14.62
CA ARG A 400 13.45 1.33 -15.46
C ARG A 400 12.35 1.98 -14.61
N ILE A 401 12.79 2.80 -13.65
CA ILE A 401 11.91 3.53 -12.73
C ILE A 401 11.96 5.02 -13.09
N LYS A 402 10.81 5.59 -13.41
CA LYS A 402 10.69 7.01 -13.75
C LYS A 402 9.74 7.72 -12.79
N ILE A 403 10.23 8.80 -12.16
CA ILE A 403 9.45 9.62 -11.21
C ILE A 403 9.51 11.07 -11.69
N SER A 404 8.33 11.69 -11.86
CA SER A 404 8.25 13.05 -12.40
C SER A 404 7.14 13.89 -11.79
N ASN A 405 7.26 15.22 -11.91
CA ASN A 405 6.21 16.17 -11.49
C ASN A 405 5.83 15.98 -10.01
N VAL A 406 6.80 16.12 -9.10
CA VAL A 406 6.57 15.98 -7.65
C VAL A 406 6.79 17.31 -6.97
N VAL A 407 5.83 17.71 -6.12
CA VAL A 407 5.98 18.84 -5.19
C VAL A 407 5.84 18.29 -3.78
N ALA A 408 6.88 18.49 -2.95
CA ALA A 408 6.88 18.07 -1.56
C ALA A 408 7.30 19.22 -0.64
N SER A 409 6.59 19.44 0.46
CA SER A 409 6.89 20.47 1.45
C SER A 409 6.83 19.92 2.87
N ASP A 410 7.56 20.59 3.78
CA ASP A 410 7.66 20.19 5.18
C ASP A 410 8.12 18.71 5.34
N VAL A 411 9.15 18.34 4.58
CA VAL A 411 9.71 16.97 4.56
C VAL A 411 10.69 16.80 5.73
N SER A 412 10.67 15.61 6.36
CA SER A 412 11.62 15.25 7.42
C SER A 412 13.06 15.52 7.00
N PRO A 413 13.88 16.09 7.88
CA PRO A 413 15.29 16.33 7.57
C PRO A 413 16.14 15.07 7.66
N ASP A 414 15.64 13.98 8.24
CA ASP A 414 16.43 12.78 8.55
C ASP A 414 16.81 11.99 7.29
N HIS A 415 15.92 12.00 6.31
CA HIS A 415 16.08 11.25 5.08
C HIS A 415 15.72 12.13 3.87
N GLY A 416 16.61 12.20 2.91
CA GLY A 416 16.34 12.73 1.60
C GLY A 416 15.68 11.69 0.69
N ILE A 417 15.74 11.92 -0.62
CA ILE A 417 15.49 10.86 -1.60
C ILE A 417 16.54 9.76 -1.36
N LEU A 418 16.09 8.52 -1.19
CA LEU A 418 16.96 7.40 -0.83
C LEU A 418 16.84 6.29 -1.89
N ILE A 419 17.92 6.06 -2.65
CA ILE A 419 17.99 5.07 -3.72
C ILE A 419 19.16 4.13 -3.40
N VAL A 420 18.86 2.90 -2.95
CA VAL A 420 19.88 2.02 -2.38
C VAL A 420 19.74 0.60 -2.87
N GLY A 421 20.68 0.17 -3.71
CA GLY A 421 20.96 -1.22 -4.02
C GLY A 421 21.79 -1.89 -2.91
N ILE A 422 22.46 -2.98 -3.24
CA ILE A 422 23.39 -3.69 -2.34
C ILE A 422 24.67 -4.05 -3.10
N PRO A 423 25.77 -4.36 -2.41
CA PRO A 423 27.03 -4.72 -3.06
C PRO A 423 26.86 -5.81 -4.13
N GLY A 424 27.32 -5.53 -5.34
CA GLY A 424 27.20 -6.44 -6.49
C GLY A 424 25.81 -6.47 -7.17
N HIS A 425 24.82 -5.76 -6.66
CA HIS A 425 23.46 -5.68 -7.24
C HIS A 425 22.98 -4.23 -7.26
N THR A 426 22.92 -3.65 -8.44
CA THR A 426 22.55 -2.25 -8.66
C THR A 426 21.06 -2.08 -8.92
N ILE A 427 20.55 -0.88 -8.59
CA ILE A 427 19.29 -0.38 -9.13
C ILE A 427 19.60 0.32 -10.43
N ASP A 428 18.95 -0.07 -11.55
CA ASP A 428 19.31 0.38 -12.88
C ASP A 428 18.26 1.32 -13.47
N ASP A 429 18.73 2.32 -14.25
CA ASP A 429 17.88 3.22 -15.04
C ASP A 429 16.80 3.95 -14.21
N VAL A 430 17.23 4.75 -13.24
CA VAL A 430 16.34 5.62 -12.44
C VAL A 430 16.38 7.04 -12.97
N SER A 431 15.22 7.62 -13.24
CA SER A 431 15.09 9.02 -13.71
C SER A 431 14.14 9.80 -12.80
N LEU A 432 14.61 10.97 -12.34
CA LEU A 432 13.86 11.94 -11.54
C LEU A 432 13.74 13.25 -12.32
N SER A 433 12.52 13.77 -12.58
CA SER A 433 12.36 14.99 -13.36
C SER A 433 11.23 15.90 -12.87
N ASN A 434 11.41 17.23 -13.02
CA ASN A 434 10.42 18.23 -12.57
C ASN A 434 10.01 18.05 -11.10
N ILE A 435 10.98 18.07 -10.20
CA ILE A 435 10.77 17.82 -8.77
C ILE A 435 11.13 19.05 -7.95
N LEU A 436 10.26 19.44 -7.03
CA LEU A 436 10.52 20.45 -6.00
C LEU A 436 10.31 19.81 -4.63
N ILE A 437 11.34 19.81 -3.78
CA ILE A 437 11.23 19.32 -2.40
C ILE A 437 11.79 20.37 -1.43
N GLU A 438 10.99 20.74 -0.43
CA GLU A 438 11.41 21.55 0.69
C GLU A 438 11.53 20.71 1.95
N TYR A 439 12.76 20.58 2.44
CA TYR A 439 13.09 19.87 3.67
C TYR A 439 13.06 20.83 4.87
N ARG A 440 12.79 20.30 6.07
CA ARG A 440 12.89 21.11 7.30
C ARG A 440 14.30 21.61 7.57
N GLY A 441 15.33 20.90 7.11
CA GLY A 441 16.72 21.24 7.36
C GLY A 441 17.16 20.97 8.79
N GLY A 442 18.23 21.65 9.25
CA GLY A 442 18.76 21.51 10.60
C GLY A 442 19.82 20.43 10.77
N GLY A 443 20.34 19.88 9.68
CA GLY A 443 21.40 18.87 9.70
C GLY A 443 22.75 19.45 10.15
N THR A 444 23.57 18.63 10.83
CA THR A 444 24.85 19.04 11.43
C THR A 444 26.06 18.48 10.67
N LYS A 445 27.25 19.04 10.96
CA LYS A 445 28.52 18.55 10.41
C LYS A 445 28.86 17.12 10.85
N GLU A 446 28.49 16.75 12.06
CA GLU A 446 28.68 15.42 12.61
C GLU A 446 27.81 14.41 11.85
N GLN A 447 26.59 14.80 11.50
CA GLN A 447 25.70 13.97 10.66
C GLN A 447 26.27 13.83 9.24
N ALA A 448 26.86 14.90 8.66
CA ALA A 448 27.52 14.86 7.35
C ALA A 448 28.71 13.89 7.29
N ALA A 449 29.34 13.61 8.44
CA ALA A 449 30.47 12.68 8.54
C ALA A 449 30.06 11.22 8.83
N ARG A 450 28.76 10.97 8.96
CA ARG A 450 28.26 9.65 9.34
C ARG A 450 28.41 8.64 8.21
N GLU A 451 28.87 7.43 8.54
CA GLU A 451 28.82 6.29 7.64
C GLU A 451 27.44 5.63 7.66
N VAL A 452 26.97 5.22 6.50
CA VAL A 452 25.66 4.56 6.33
C VAL A 452 25.89 3.06 6.15
N PRO A 453 25.40 2.20 7.06
CA PRO A 453 25.51 0.75 6.91
C PRO A 453 24.78 0.20 5.68
N GLU A 454 25.17 -0.96 5.19
CA GLU A 454 24.55 -1.59 4.01
C GLU A 454 23.15 -2.15 4.29
N TYR A 455 22.97 -2.84 5.41
CA TYR A 455 21.72 -3.47 5.79
C TYR A 455 21.09 -4.33 4.69
N GLU A 456 21.90 -5.15 4.02
CA GLU A 456 21.54 -5.88 2.81
C GLU A 456 20.30 -6.76 3.00
N ASN A 457 20.22 -7.48 4.12
CA ASN A 457 19.18 -8.44 4.47
C ASN A 457 18.19 -7.94 5.53
N GLU A 458 18.31 -6.68 5.94
CA GLU A 458 17.42 -6.10 6.95
C GLU A 458 16.05 -5.73 6.32
N TYR A 459 15.07 -5.49 7.20
CA TYR A 459 13.76 -4.96 6.79
C TYR A 459 13.94 -3.58 6.14
N PRO A 460 13.39 -3.36 4.92
CA PRO A 460 13.72 -2.18 4.10
C PRO A 460 12.93 -0.93 4.51
N GLU A 461 13.31 -0.31 5.60
CA GLU A 461 12.76 0.98 6.02
C GLU A 461 13.82 2.07 6.05
N PRO A 462 13.55 3.31 5.56
CA PRO A 462 14.52 4.39 5.59
C PRO A 462 15.10 4.65 6.99
N GLY A 463 14.27 4.55 8.03
CA GLY A 463 14.69 4.73 9.41
C GLY A 463 15.79 3.76 9.88
N ARG A 464 15.98 2.63 9.21
CA ARG A 464 17.11 1.70 9.49
C ARG A 464 18.45 2.34 9.19
N PHE A 465 18.54 3.12 8.12
CA PHE A 465 19.77 3.83 7.76
C PHE A 465 20.11 4.98 8.72
N GLY A 466 19.15 5.37 9.58
CA GLY A 466 19.28 6.51 10.50
C GLY A 466 19.39 7.84 9.74
N ILE A 467 19.80 8.91 10.42
CA ILE A 467 19.98 10.22 9.78
C ILE A 467 21.06 10.11 8.71
N LEU A 468 20.74 10.47 7.48
CA LEU A 468 21.67 10.39 6.35
C LEU A 468 22.73 11.50 6.37
N PRO A 469 23.92 11.26 5.78
CA PRO A 469 24.98 12.27 5.68
C PRO A 469 24.70 13.36 4.63
N THR A 470 23.51 13.39 4.07
CA THR A 470 23.05 14.32 3.04
C THR A 470 21.60 14.70 3.30
N TYR A 471 21.19 15.90 2.87
CA TYR A 471 19.80 16.33 3.10
C TYR A 471 18.87 16.03 1.92
N ALA A 472 19.36 16.07 0.68
CA ALA A 472 18.50 15.98 -0.50
C ALA A 472 18.43 14.58 -1.09
N MET A 473 19.57 13.93 -1.35
CA MET A 473 19.59 12.58 -1.93
C MET A 473 20.82 11.77 -1.54
N PHE A 474 20.60 10.54 -1.16
CA PHE A 474 21.60 9.49 -1.01
C PHE A 474 21.35 8.39 -2.03
N ALA A 475 22.32 8.17 -2.93
CA ALA A 475 22.25 7.09 -3.91
C ALA A 475 23.46 6.16 -3.76
N ARG A 476 23.20 4.84 -3.66
CA ARG A 476 24.25 3.84 -3.51
C ARG A 476 23.93 2.56 -4.27
N HIS A 477 24.93 1.99 -4.95
CA HIS A 477 24.79 0.83 -5.84
C HIS A 477 23.74 1.08 -6.91
N VAL A 478 23.95 2.12 -7.72
CA VAL A 478 23.02 2.56 -8.78
C VAL A 478 23.75 2.66 -10.12
N LYS A 479 23.10 2.22 -11.19
CA LYS A 479 23.60 2.34 -12.54
C LYS A 479 22.59 3.06 -13.44
N GLY A 480 23.01 4.22 -14.01
CA GLY A 480 22.11 5.04 -14.82
C GLY A 480 21.13 5.84 -13.94
N LEU A 481 21.64 6.89 -13.28
CA LEU A 481 20.86 7.84 -12.50
C LEU A 481 20.76 9.16 -13.24
N SER A 482 19.55 9.62 -13.52
CA SER A 482 19.33 10.91 -14.19
C SER A 482 18.44 11.82 -13.36
N LEU A 483 18.89 13.05 -13.11
CA LEU A 483 18.10 14.12 -12.51
C LEU A 483 18.00 15.29 -13.49
N ASP A 484 16.77 15.69 -13.84
CA ASP A 484 16.52 16.84 -14.71
C ASP A 484 15.44 17.76 -14.13
N HIS A 485 15.72 19.07 -14.03
CA HIS A 485 14.83 20.04 -13.41
C HIS A 485 14.42 19.64 -11.97
N VAL A 486 15.41 19.32 -11.14
CA VAL A 486 15.20 18.99 -9.71
C VAL A 486 15.64 20.17 -8.85
N GLU A 487 14.73 20.69 -8.07
CA GLU A 487 14.99 21.75 -7.10
C GLU A 487 14.75 21.22 -5.69
N VAL A 488 15.75 21.36 -4.82
CA VAL A 488 15.67 21.05 -3.39
C VAL A 488 15.90 22.30 -2.56
N ARG A 489 15.22 22.41 -1.44
CA ARG A 489 15.32 23.55 -0.51
C ARG A 489 15.36 23.05 0.92
N TYR A 490 15.77 23.90 1.85
CA TYR A 490 15.66 23.65 3.29
C TYR A 490 15.22 24.92 4.03
N ALA A 491 14.42 24.73 5.08
CA ALA A 491 13.86 25.85 5.84
C ALA A 491 14.77 26.33 6.98
N GLN A 492 15.62 25.46 7.54
CA GLN A 492 16.58 25.76 8.60
C GLN A 492 18.00 25.49 8.12
N ASP A 493 19.00 26.13 8.75
CA ASP A 493 20.42 25.93 8.41
C ASP A 493 20.76 24.45 8.28
N GLU A 494 21.44 24.12 7.17
CA GLU A 494 21.76 22.75 6.82
C GLU A 494 23.28 22.62 6.57
N GLN A 495 23.94 21.74 7.31
CA GLN A 495 25.39 21.56 7.25
C GLN A 495 25.80 20.26 6.54
N ARG A 496 24.85 19.52 5.98
CA ARG A 496 25.10 18.33 5.16
C ARG A 496 25.11 18.71 3.69
N PRO A 497 25.89 18.00 2.84
CA PRO A 497 25.83 18.15 1.39
C PRO A 497 24.42 17.86 0.84
N ALA A 498 24.14 18.37 -0.35
CA ALA A 498 22.87 18.06 -1.02
C ALA A 498 22.83 16.61 -1.54
N PHE A 499 23.89 16.17 -2.18
CA PHE A 499 23.95 14.90 -2.87
C PHE A 499 25.12 14.06 -2.39
N PHE A 500 24.86 12.80 -2.07
CA PHE A 500 25.87 11.80 -1.74
C PHE A 500 25.70 10.60 -2.66
N LEU A 501 26.68 10.35 -3.53
CA LEU A 501 26.70 9.22 -4.45
C LEU A 501 27.81 8.26 -4.04
N GLN A 502 27.49 6.98 -3.89
CA GLN A 502 28.44 5.94 -3.52
C GLN A 502 28.25 4.70 -4.40
N ASP A 503 29.29 4.23 -5.06
CA ASP A 503 29.23 3.12 -6.02
C ASP A 503 28.10 3.36 -7.05
N VAL A 504 28.26 4.45 -7.80
CA VAL A 504 27.28 4.87 -8.82
C VAL A 504 27.98 4.92 -10.18
N THR A 505 27.33 4.33 -11.19
CA THR A 505 27.81 4.36 -12.56
C THR A 505 26.82 5.12 -13.45
N ASN A 506 27.31 6.09 -14.24
CA ASN A 506 26.54 6.97 -15.12
C ASN A 506 25.48 7.77 -14.35
N ALA A 507 25.89 8.90 -13.78
CA ALA A 507 25.04 9.83 -13.06
C ALA A 507 24.99 11.18 -13.79
N ASP A 508 23.82 11.55 -14.28
CA ASP A 508 23.59 12.79 -15.03
C ASP A 508 22.68 13.73 -14.23
N PHE A 509 23.17 14.95 -13.98
CA PHE A 509 22.46 16.01 -13.28
C PHE A 509 22.35 17.23 -14.21
N GLU A 510 21.13 17.58 -14.61
CA GLU A 510 20.88 18.72 -15.46
C GLU A 510 19.80 19.63 -14.87
N HIS A 511 19.99 20.96 -14.94
CA HIS A 511 19.07 21.96 -14.39
C HIS A 511 18.73 21.74 -12.90
N VAL A 512 19.71 21.29 -12.10
CA VAL A 512 19.51 21.01 -10.67
C VAL A 512 19.79 22.25 -9.83
N LYS A 513 18.91 22.57 -8.88
CA LYS A 513 19.09 23.64 -7.91
C LYS A 513 19.13 23.06 -6.50
N ALA A 514 20.27 23.21 -5.84
CA ALA A 514 20.49 22.69 -4.48
C ALA A 514 21.31 23.71 -3.68
N PRO A 515 20.70 24.49 -2.77
CA PRO A 515 21.44 25.38 -1.92
C PRO A 515 22.32 24.60 -0.94
N HIS A 516 23.43 25.20 -0.55
CA HIS A 516 24.34 24.68 0.47
C HIS A 516 24.86 25.83 1.34
N ALA A 517 25.21 25.52 2.60
CA ALA A 517 25.85 26.49 3.47
C ALA A 517 27.29 26.78 3.01
N ALA A 518 27.84 27.89 3.46
CA ALA A 518 29.23 28.23 3.16
C ALA A 518 30.17 27.09 3.65
N ASN A 519 31.10 26.70 2.79
CA ASN A 519 32.06 25.61 3.03
C ASN A 519 31.44 24.20 3.16
N VAL A 520 30.19 24.01 2.77
CA VAL A 520 29.56 22.68 2.62
C VAL A 520 29.56 22.34 1.13
N PRO A 521 30.07 21.18 0.73
CA PRO A 521 30.05 20.76 -0.68
C PRO A 521 28.62 20.47 -1.13
N THR A 522 28.33 20.69 -2.41
CA THR A 522 27.05 20.26 -2.99
C THR A 522 27.03 18.76 -3.21
N PHE A 523 28.13 18.18 -3.69
CA PHE A 523 28.29 16.77 -3.97
C PHE A 523 29.37 16.10 -3.12
N VAL A 524 29.08 14.87 -2.70
CA VAL A 524 30.07 13.91 -2.23
C VAL A 524 30.00 12.70 -3.16
N LEU A 525 31.10 12.43 -3.86
CA LEU A 525 31.25 11.29 -4.77
C LEU A 525 32.23 10.29 -4.14
N LYS A 526 31.78 9.02 -4.02
CA LYS A 526 32.61 7.92 -3.51
C LYS A 526 32.43 6.72 -4.44
N ASP A 527 33.50 6.28 -5.07
CA ASP A 527 33.47 5.18 -6.04
C ASP A 527 32.44 5.43 -7.17
N VAL A 528 32.53 6.60 -7.83
CA VAL A 528 31.61 7.02 -8.89
C VAL A 528 32.31 6.96 -10.25
N ASN A 529 31.66 6.37 -11.25
CA ASN A 529 32.16 6.26 -12.62
C ASN A 529 31.17 6.86 -13.61
N GLY A 530 31.62 7.86 -14.38
CA GLY A 530 30.75 8.59 -15.31
C GLY A 530 29.79 9.53 -14.57
N PHE A 531 30.24 10.72 -14.19
CA PHE A 531 29.44 11.74 -13.54
C PHE A 531 29.40 13.01 -14.37
N VAL A 532 28.20 13.56 -14.54
CA VAL A 532 27.99 14.83 -15.27
C VAL A 532 27.05 15.73 -14.47
N VAL A 533 27.39 17.02 -14.36
CA VAL A 533 26.48 18.07 -13.94
C VAL A 533 26.55 19.22 -14.92
N LEU A 534 25.39 19.63 -15.48
CA LEU A 534 25.28 20.65 -16.51
C LEU A 534 24.15 21.64 -16.21
N ASN A 535 24.29 22.86 -16.72
CA ASN A 535 23.22 23.88 -16.69
C ASN A 535 22.56 24.08 -15.33
N SER A 536 23.31 23.87 -14.22
CA SER A 536 22.79 23.85 -12.86
C SER A 536 23.19 25.12 -12.10
N PRO A 537 22.24 26.02 -11.76
CA PRO A 537 22.55 27.30 -11.12
C PRO A 537 23.34 27.15 -9.81
N GLY A 538 24.41 27.90 -9.67
CA GLY A 538 25.29 27.86 -8.49
C GLY A 538 26.30 26.70 -8.49
N MET A 539 26.32 25.88 -9.52
CA MET A 539 27.27 24.79 -9.73
C MET A 539 27.96 24.97 -11.10
N PRO A 540 29.29 24.88 -11.20
CA PRO A 540 29.95 24.89 -12.51
C PRO A 540 29.66 23.59 -13.24
N ASP A 541 29.50 23.68 -14.56
CA ASP A 541 29.43 22.51 -15.42
C ASP A 541 30.65 21.63 -15.18
N SER A 542 30.42 20.37 -14.89
CA SER A 542 31.46 19.44 -14.49
C SER A 542 31.21 18.05 -15.07
N ARG A 543 32.30 17.40 -15.50
CA ARG A 543 32.27 16.04 -16.04
C ARG A 543 33.39 15.22 -15.41
N ARG A 544 33.11 13.99 -15.08
CA ARG A 544 34.07 13.00 -14.59
C ARG A 544 33.95 11.73 -15.43
N ASP A 545 34.75 11.67 -16.49
CA ASP A 545 34.81 10.53 -17.41
C ASP A 545 35.68 9.38 -16.88
N GLN A 546 36.46 9.64 -15.83
CA GLN A 546 37.28 8.64 -15.15
C GLN A 546 36.69 8.32 -13.78
N PRO A 547 36.88 7.10 -13.26
CA PRO A 547 36.38 6.74 -11.94
C PRO A 547 36.89 7.68 -10.83
N VAL A 548 36.00 8.12 -9.97
CA VAL A 548 36.26 9.00 -8.84
C VAL A 548 36.18 8.17 -7.55
N ALA A 549 37.32 7.94 -6.91
CA ALA A 549 37.35 7.20 -5.65
C ALA A 549 36.76 7.98 -4.46
N ASN A 550 37.07 9.29 -4.37
CA ASN A 550 36.53 10.19 -3.34
C ASN A 550 36.73 11.65 -3.75
N GLU A 551 35.65 12.40 -3.88
CA GLU A 551 35.65 13.82 -4.21
C GLU A 551 34.51 14.56 -3.51
N LYS A 552 34.77 15.81 -3.12
CA LYS A 552 33.77 16.73 -2.54
C LYS A 552 33.88 18.07 -3.23
N PHE A 553 32.82 18.61 -3.80
CA PHE A 553 32.82 19.91 -4.48
C PHE A 553 31.48 20.61 -4.44
#